data_ae8dfe8db61e9de5db0f73e5d6383464
#
_entry.id   ae8dfe8db61e9de5db0f73e5d6383464
#
_cell.length_a   1.000
_cell.length_b   1.000
_cell.length_c   1.000
_cell.angle_alpha   90.00
_cell.angle_beta   90.00
_cell.angle_gamma   90.00
#
_symmetry.space_group_name_H-M   'P 1'
#
loop_
_entity.id
_entity.type
_entity.pdbx_description
1 polymer ?
#
loop_
_entity_poly.entity_id
_entity_poly.type
_entity_poly.pdbx_seq_one_letter_code
_entity_poly.pdbx_strand_id
1 'polypeptide(L)'
;MSANASCYDKSTGRLVGSNKSVTSVLVSPGGLYRAYAESEAAASQSPNTANPECQNTSKLFVSGPNSDDFRPVLVVKPSPEALGNNIDLIDWSPDGNRLLLAQGVWQWGSDAGGIIVRIYDAESEKLSRESLVDEAFSRYIGKNCAGVFYPVGFSSSGQVVLTAGPFFEEGEDKPVEDSCVRKKGFWLLDTVLPAVSQLPETYIVERYAKVLH
;
A
#
# COMPACT_ATOMS: atom_id res chain seq x y z
N MET A 1 -2.93 9.06 -1.10
CA MET A 1 -2.30 9.73 -2.27
C MET A 1 -1.45 8.71 -2.98
N SER A 2 -1.59 8.61 -4.29
CA SER A 2 -0.93 7.57 -5.10
C SER A 2 0.03 8.19 -6.12
N ALA A 3 1.23 7.62 -6.25
CA ALA A 3 2.14 7.88 -7.35
C ALA A 3 2.05 6.71 -8.34
N ASN A 4 1.29 6.90 -9.41
CA ASN A 4 1.10 5.89 -10.44
C ASN A 4 1.80 6.31 -11.74
N ALA A 5 2.79 5.54 -12.16
CA ALA A 5 3.45 5.68 -13.45
C ALA A 5 3.10 4.48 -14.34
N SER A 6 3.02 4.71 -15.64
CA SER A 6 2.76 3.66 -16.64
C SER A 6 3.57 3.93 -17.90
N CYS A 7 4.10 2.90 -18.50
CA CYS A 7 4.72 2.99 -19.82
C CYS A 7 3.69 3.09 -20.95
N TYR A 8 2.42 2.90 -20.65
CA TYR A 8 1.35 2.91 -21.65
C TYR A 8 0.59 4.23 -21.58
N ASP A 9 0.30 4.80 -22.74
CA ASP A 9 -0.64 5.91 -22.87
C ASP A 9 -2.05 5.42 -22.55
N LYS A 10 -2.73 6.08 -21.60
CA LYS A 10 -4.07 5.67 -21.13
C LYS A 10 -5.16 5.74 -22.21
N SER A 11 -4.98 6.59 -23.20
CA SER A 11 -6.00 6.83 -24.25
C SER A 11 -5.83 5.88 -25.44
N THR A 12 -4.59 5.51 -25.77
CA THR A 12 -4.28 4.71 -26.95
C THR A 12 -3.84 3.28 -26.62
N GLY A 13 -3.52 2.99 -25.36
CA GLY A 13 -2.93 1.72 -24.95
C GLY A 13 -1.53 1.44 -25.53
N ARG A 14 -0.91 2.42 -26.18
CA ARG A 14 0.40 2.27 -26.79
C ARG A 14 1.52 2.48 -25.80
N LEU A 15 2.61 1.72 -25.97
CA LEU A 15 3.84 1.90 -25.21
C LEU A 15 4.48 3.25 -25.57
N VAL A 16 4.69 4.12 -24.58
CA VAL A 16 5.23 5.48 -24.78
C VAL A 16 6.63 5.68 -24.17
N GLY A 17 7.22 4.62 -23.63
CA GLY A 17 8.57 4.67 -23.06
C GLY A 17 8.57 4.82 -21.53
N SER A 18 9.28 5.83 -20.98
CA SER A 18 9.36 6.05 -19.55
C SER A 18 8.40 7.15 -19.08
N ASN A 19 7.87 6.99 -17.88
CA ASN A 19 7.05 7.99 -17.21
C ASN A 19 7.36 8.02 -15.72
N LYS A 20 7.23 9.19 -15.09
CA LYS A 20 7.42 9.38 -13.66
C LYS A 20 6.21 10.08 -13.05
N SER A 21 5.80 9.62 -11.87
CA SER A 21 4.73 10.23 -11.07
C SER A 21 5.24 10.44 -9.63
N VAL A 22 4.82 11.54 -9.01
CA VAL A 22 5.20 11.90 -7.64
C VAL A 22 3.93 12.31 -6.89
N THR A 23 3.79 11.88 -5.64
CA THR A 23 2.68 12.34 -4.78
C THR A 23 2.93 13.76 -4.27
N SER A 24 1.88 14.41 -3.79
CA SER A 24 2.05 15.55 -2.88
C SER A 24 2.74 15.10 -1.58
N VAL A 25 3.28 16.06 -0.83
CA VAL A 25 3.92 15.78 0.45
C VAL A 25 2.87 15.59 1.54
N LEU A 26 2.97 14.50 2.28
CA LEU A 26 2.14 14.20 3.45
C LEU A 26 2.92 14.57 4.72
N VAL A 27 2.36 15.45 5.54
CA VAL A 27 3.00 15.97 6.75
C VAL A 27 2.37 15.35 7.99
N SER A 28 3.20 14.89 8.92
CA SER A 28 2.74 14.30 10.18
C SER A 28 2.05 15.34 11.08
N PRO A 29 1.17 14.93 12.01
CA PRO A 29 0.71 15.77 13.09
C PRO A 29 1.90 16.41 13.82
N GLY A 30 1.81 17.73 14.07
CA GLY A 30 2.94 18.47 14.65
C GLY A 30 4.05 18.86 13.68
N GLY A 31 4.05 18.36 12.44
CA GLY A 31 4.98 18.76 11.38
C GLY A 31 6.40 18.23 11.48
N LEU A 32 6.64 17.23 12.36
CA LEU A 32 7.98 16.68 12.60
C LEU A 32 8.53 15.88 11.42
N TYR A 33 7.66 15.15 10.72
CA TYR A 33 8.04 14.30 9.59
C TYR A 33 7.22 14.65 8.35
N ARG A 34 7.83 14.48 7.20
CA ARG A 34 7.19 14.67 5.90
C ARG A 34 7.53 13.50 5.00
N ALA A 35 6.59 13.07 4.18
CA ALA A 35 6.79 11.96 3.26
C ALA A 35 6.19 12.25 1.89
N TYR A 36 6.83 11.72 0.84
CA TYR A 36 6.26 11.61 -0.49
C TYR A 36 6.69 10.29 -1.14
N ALA A 37 5.95 9.86 -2.14
CA ALA A 37 6.29 8.70 -2.94
C ALA A 37 6.53 9.08 -4.41
N GLU A 38 7.45 8.37 -5.04
CA GLU A 38 7.70 8.42 -6.48
C GLU A 38 7.43 7.05 -7.08
N SER A 39 6.90 7.03 -8.30
CA SER A 39 6.85 5.84 -9.14
C SER A 39 7.44 6.20 -10.51
N GLU A 40 8.34 5.37 -11.00
CA GLU A 40 8.93 5.47 -12.32
C GLU A 40 8.62 4.19 -13.08
N ALA A 41 7.99 4.33 -14.25
CA ALA A 41 7.73 3.25 -15.18
C ALA A 41 8.67 3.34 -16.36
N ALA A 42 9.28 2.23 -16.76
CA ALA A 42 10.16 2.14 -17.91
C ALA A 42 9.85 0.88 -18.73
N ALA A 43 9.85 1.04 -20.04
CA ALA A 43 9.78 -0.11 -20.94
C ALA A 43 11.14 -0.83 -20.97
N SER A 44 11.13 -2.10 -20.63
CA SER A 44 12.34 -2.95 -20.64
C SER A 44 12.15 -4.12 -21.59
N GLN A 45 13.17 -4.41 -22.39
CA GLN A 45 13.17 -5.67 -23.16
C GLN A 45 13.51 -6.82 -22.22
N SER A 46 12.55 -7.70 -22.02
CA SER A 46 12.82 -8.98 -21.37
C SER A 46 13.54 -9.90 -22.35
N PRO A 47 14.59 -10.62 -21.92
CA PRO A 47 15.26 -11.59 -22.78
C PRO A 47 14.35 -12.74 -23.22
N ASN A 48 13.19 -12.91 -22.58
CA ASN A 48 12.26 -14.02 -22.81
C ASN A 48 11.00 -13.61 -23.59
N THR A 49 10.82 -12.32 -23.91
CA THR A 49 9.62 -11.84 -24.61
C THR A 49 10.03 -11.03 -25.84
N ALA A 50 9.30 -11.23 -26.95
CA ALA A 50 9.50 -10.48 -28.18
C ALA A 50 9.10 -9.00 -28.07
N ASN A 51 8.27 -8.65 -27.07
CA ASN A 51 7.77 -7.30 -26.84
C ASN A 51 8.33 -6.73 -25.54
N PRO A 52 8.65 -5.43 -25.49
CA PRO A 52 9.06 -4.78 -24.26
C PRO A 52 7.94 -4.81 -23.23
N GLU A 53 8.33 -5.07 -21.98
CA GLU A 53 7.42 -5.09 -20.82
C GLU A 53 7.55 -3.78 -20.04
N CYS A 54 6.44 -3.32 -19.48
CA CYS A 54 6.44 -2.17 -18.59
C CYS A 54 6.85 -2.61 -17.19
N GLN A 55 7.84 -1.95 -16.60
CA GLN A 55 8.34 -2.24 -15.26
C GLN A 55 8.28 -0.98 -14.41
N ASN A 56 7.80 -1.11 -13.17
CA ASN A 56 7.76 0.00 -12.23
C ASN A 56 8.81 -0.15 -11.13
N THR A 57 9.41 0.98 -10.76
CA THR A 57 10.16 1.13 -9.52
C THR A 57 9.53 2.25 -8.71
N SER A 58 9.13 1.95 -7.48
CA SER A 58 8.54 2.94 -6.58
C SER A 58 9.42 3.17 -5.37
N LYS A 59 9.46 4.42 -4.89
CA LYS A 59 10.28 4.84 -3.77
C LYS A 59 9.46 5.66 -2.80
N LEU A 60 9.63 5.40 -1.51
CA LEU A 60 9.15 6.26 -0.43
C LEU A 60 10.31 7.10 0.08
N PHE A 61 10.07 8.40 0.17
CA PHE A 61 11.01 9.35 0.74
C PHE A 61 10.43 9.95 2.02
N VAL A 62 11.26 10.06 3.04
CA VAL A 62 10.89 10.68 4.32
C VAL A 62 11.96 11.70 4.74
N SER A 63 11.52 12.86 5.23
CA SER A 63 12.37 13.82 5.91
C SER A 63 12.11 13.78 7.41
N GLY A 64 13.19 13.91 8.20
CA GLY A 64 13.13 13.96 9.66
C GLY A 64 12.80 15.35 10.22
N PRO A 65 12.80 15.47 11.55
CA PRO A 65 12.57 16.73 12.24
C PRO A 65 13.60 17.78 11.80
N ASN A 66 13.10 19.00 11.50
CA ASN A 66 13.94 20.15 11.14
C ASN A 66 14.87 19.94 9.94
N SER A 67 14.56 18.99 9.06
CA SER A 67 15.32 18.74 7.84
C SER A 67 14.43 18.87 6.62
N ASP A 68 14.92 19.57 5.59
CA ASP A 68 14.31 19.58 4.26
C ASP A 68 14.86 18.45 3.36
N ASP A 69 15.82 17.68 3.86
CA ASP A 69 16.43 16.58 3.13
C ASP A 69 15.57 15.32 3.21
N PHE A 70 15.02 14.94 2.08
CA PHE A 70 14.29 13.69 1.94
C PHE A 70 15.24 12.53 1.59
N ARG A 71 15.15 11.44 2.33
CA ARG A 71 15.92 10.23 2.07
C ARG A 71 15.01 9.07 1.71
N PRO A 72 15.42 8.18 0.80
CA PRO A 72 14.65 7.00 0.46
C PRO A 72 14.68 6.00 1.63
N VAL A 73 13.50 5.57 2.09
CA VAL A 73 13.34 4.61 3.19
C VAL A 73 12.73 3.28 2.73
N LEU A 74 12.10 3.26 1.55
CA LEU A 74 11.62 2.06 0.89
C LEU A 74 11.86 2.18 -0.62
N VAL A 75 12.35 1.10 -1.23
CA VAL A 75 12.45 0.97 -2.68
C VAL A 75 11.81 -0.35 -3.08
N VAL A 76 10.74 -0.27 -3.86
CA VAL A 76 10.05 -1.42 -4.43
C VAL A 76 10.50 -1.55 -5.89
N LYS A 77 11.17 -2.64 -6.21
CA LYS A 77 11.65 -2.95 -7.56
C LYS A 77 10.69 -3.94 -8.24
N PRO A 78 10.64 -3.96 -9.58
CA PRO A 78 9.92 -5.01 -10.30
C PRO A 78 10.52 -6.39 -9.99
N SER A 79 9.67 -7.41 -9.94
CA SER A 79 10.06 -8.82 -9.85
C SER A 79 9.43 -9.61 -11.00
N PRO A 80 9.87 -10.85 -11.26
CA PRO A 80 9.25 -11.69 -12.29
C PRO A 80 7.75 -11.93 -12.07
N GLU A 81 7.32 -11.94 -10.81
CA GLU A 81 5.93 -12.18 -10.40
C GLU A 81 5.10 -10.88 -10.40
N ALA A 82 5.76 -9.72 -10.32
CA ALA A 82 5.10 -8.41 -10.23
C ALA A 82 5.96 -7.33 -10.90
N LEU A 83 5.71 -7.08 -12.17
CA LEU A 83 6.42 -6.05 -12.93
C LEU A 83 5.92 -4.64 -12.60
N GLY A 84 4.66 -4.49 -12.21
CA GLY A 84 4.07 -3.24 -11.77
C GLY A 84 4.05 -3.11 -10.26
N ASN A 85 4.32 -1.90 -9.76
CA ASN A 85 4.18 -1.57 -8.35
C ASN A 85 3.93 -0.07 -8.14
N ASN A 86 3.34 0.27 -6.99
CA ASN A 86 3.20 1.64 -6.52
C ASN A 86 3.26 1.71 -5.00
N ILE A 87 3.37 2.93 -4.47
CA ILE A 87 3.25 3.23 -3.04
C ILE A 87 2.20 4.32 -2.88
N ASP A 88 1.13 4.00 -2.15
CA ASP A 88 0.11 4.95 -1.74
C ASP A 88 0.37 5.42 -0.32
N LEU A 89 0.49 6.74 -0.14
CA LEU A 89 0.53 7.33 1.19
C LEU A 89 -0.90 7.44 1.72
N ILE A 90 -1.17 6.80 2.84
CA ILE A 90 -2.52 6.73 3.41
C ILE A 90 -2.69 7.81 4.48
N ASP A 91 -1.94 7.74 5.59
CA ASP A 91 -2.05 8.67 6.70
C ASP A 91 -0.84 8.57 7.63
N TRP A 92 -0.65 9.58 8.48
CA TRP A 92 0.20 9.50 9.66
C TRP A 92 -0.63 9.13 10.89
N SER A 93 -0.02 8.40 11.84
CA SER A 93 -0.66 8.14 13.14
C SER A 93 -0.92 9.41 13.94
N PRO A 94 -1.86 9.41 14.90
CA PRO A 94 -2.19 10.59 15.71
C PRO A 94 -0.98 11.19 16.45
N ASP A 95 -0.03 10.34 16.88
CA ASP A 95 1.23 10.75 17.54
C ASP A 95 2.28 11.27 16.54
N GLY A 96 2.04 11.13 15.23
CA GLY A 96 2.91 11.61 14.16
C GLY A 96 4.12 10.76 13.87
N ASN A 97 4.31 9.60 14.54
CA ASN A 97 5.53 8.81 14.44
C ASN A 97 5.44 7.66 13.43
N ARG A 98 4.23 7.25 13.02
CA ARG A 98 4.03 6.13 12.09
C ARG A 98 3.29 6.55 10.84
N LEU A 99 3.85 6.20 9.67
CA LEU A 99 3.25 6.42 8.35
C LEU A 99 2.65 5.12 7.83
N LEU A 100 1.38 5.15 7.50
CA LEU A 100 0.63 4.03 6.91
C LEU A 100 0.67 4.11 5.39
N LEU A 101 0.98 3.00 4.76
CA LEU A 101 1.16 2.85 3.32
C LEU A 101 0.36 1.67 2.78
N ALA A 102 -0.09 1.79 1.54
CA ALA A 102 -0.47 0.65 0.70
C ALA A 102 0.59 0.48 -0.39
N GLN A 103 1.25 -0.66 -0.41
CA GLN A 103 2.16 -1.05 -1.48
C GLN A 103 1.37 -1.93 -2.45
N GLY A 104 1.00 -1.39 -3.59
CA GLY A 104 0.39 -2.14 -4.68
C GLY A 104 1.44 -2.91 -5.47
N VAL A 105 1.11 -4.12 -5.87
CA VAL A 105 1.91 -4.96 -6.77
C VAL A 105 0.99 -5.62 -7.78
N TRP A 106 1.39 -5.68 -9.05
CA TRP A 106 0.57 -6.30 -10.10
C TRP A 106 1.42 -6.79 -11.29
N GLN A 107 0.83 -7.71 -12.05
CA GLN A 107 1.36 -8.13 -13.34
C GLN A 107 0.63 -7.41 -14.47
N TRP A 108 1.39 -6.77 -15.36
CA TRP A 108 0.81 -6.09 -16.51
C TRP A 108 0.10 -7.06 -17.45
N GLY A 109 -1.10 -6.66 -17.89
CA GLY A 109 -1.90 -7.46 -18.80
C GLY A 109 -2.64 -8.63 -18.15
N SER A 110 -2.68 -8.68 -16.82
CA SER A 110 -3.50 -9.64 -16.06
C SER A 110 -4.16 -8.95 -14.87
N ASP A 111 -5.15 -9.61 -14.26
CA ASP A 111 -5.79 -9.16 -13.02
C ASP A 111 -5.01 -9.61 -11.77
N ALA A 112 -3.86 -10.28 -11.97
CA ALA A 112 -2.99 -10.70 -10.88
C ALA A 112 -2.35 -9.48 -10.21
N GLY A 113 -2.61 -9.33 -8.91
CA GLY A 113 -2.06 -8.25 -8.11
C GLY A 113 -2.52 -8.32 -6.67
N GLY A 114 -1.98 -7.43 -5.85
CA GLY A 114 -2.30 -7.38 -4.43
C GLY A 114 -1.90 -6.06 -3.78
N ILE A 115 -2.36 -5.90 -2.56
CA ILE A 115 -2.01 -4.78 -1.69
C ILE A 115 -1.30 -5.32 -0.46
N ILE A 116 -0.11 -4.82 -0.21
CA ILE A 116 0.67 -5.09 1.00
C ILE A 116 0.54 -3.87 1.90
N VAL A 117 0.01 -4.06 3.09
CA VAL A 117 -0.09 -2.99 4.09
C VAL A 117 1.25 -2.83 4.78
N ARG A 118 1.82 -1.63 4.72
CA ARG A 118 3.10 -1.29 5.34
C ARG A 118 2.95 -0.16 6.33
N ILE A 119 3.74 -0.21 7.39
CA ILE A 119 3.84 0.85 8.38
C ILE A 119 5.32 1.20 8.51
N TYR A 120 5.64 2.44 8.26
CA TYR A 120 6.97 2.99 8.53
C TYR A 120 6.96 3.71 9.86
N ASP A 121 7.79 3.27 10.77
CA ASP A 121 8.04 3.92 12.06
C ASP A 121 9.19 4.90 11.88
N ALA A 122 8.91 6.19 12.03
CA ALA A 122 9.86 7.25 11.70
C ALA A 122 10.92 7.46 12.79
N GLU A 123 10.65 7.05 14.02
CA GLU A 123 11.60 7.15 15.13
C GLU A 123 12.67 6.04 15.04
N SER A 124 12.23 4.81 14.82
CA SER A 124 13.13 3.66 14.67
C SER A 124 13.64 3.44 13.24
N GLU A 125 13.09 4.16 12.25
CA GLU A 125 13.38 4.05 10.81
C GLU A 125 13.12 2.64 10.24
N LYS A 126 12.10 1.96 10.75
CA LYS A 126 11.79 0.58 10.38
C LYS A 126 10.45 0.47 9.67
N LEU A 127 10.41 -0.46 8.73
CA LEU A 127 9.17 -0.89 8.08
C LEU A 127 8.61 -2.14 8.77
N SER A 128 7.28 -2.22 8.85
CA SER A 128 6.59 -3.44 9.27
C SER A 128 6.87 -4.60 8.32
N ARG A 129 6.68 -5.83 8.79
CA ARG A 129 6.71 -7.03 7.95
C ARG A 129 5.58 -6.99 6.93
N GLU A 130 5.77 -7.59 5.75
CA GLU A 130 4.76 -7.68 4.71
C GLU A 130 3.59 -8.57 5.12
N SER A 131 3.87 -9.64 5.86
CA SER A 131 2.90 -10.62 6.35
C SER A 131 2.06 -10.16 7.55
N LEU A 132 2.22 -8.93 8.04
CA LEU A 132 1.58 -8.45 9.28
C LEU A 132 0.06 -8.64 9.30
N VAL A 133 -0.61 -8.27 8.21
CA VAL A 133 -2.08 -8.36 8.09
C VAL A 133 -2.52 -9.81 7.99
N ASP A 134 -1.87 -10.59 7.14
CA ASP A 134 -2.19 -12.00 6.93
C ASP A 134 -2.02 -12.81 8.23
N GLU A 135 -0.96 -12.56 8.98
CA GLU A 135 -0.74 -13.18 10.29
C GLU A 135 -1.84 -12.82 11.29
N ALA A 136 -2.27 -11.56 11.32
CA ALA A 136 -3.31 -11.10 12.24
C ALA A 136 -4.67 -11.74 11.92
N PHE A 137 -5.06 -11.80 10.64
CA PHE A 137 -6.29 -12.46 10.21
C PHE A 137 -6.24 -13.99 10.37
N SER A 138 -5.11 -14.61 10.06
CA SER A 138 -4.92 -16.06 10.27
C SER A 138 -5.06 -16.44 11.75
N ARG A 139 -4.56 -15.64 12.66
CA ARG A 139 -4.76 -15.83 14.12
C ARG A 139 -6.20 -15.66 14.54
N TYR A 140 -6.90 -14.66 14.00
CA TYR A 140 -8.31 -14.41 14.31
C TYR A 140 -9.22 -15.56 13.87
N ILE A 141 -8.98 -16.13 12.71
CA ILE A 141 -9.77 -17.23 12.15
C ILE A 141 -9.25 -18.60 12.60
N GLY A 142 -8.00 -18.70 13.05
CA GLY A 142 -7.35 -19.93 13.45
C GLY A 142 -6.83 -20.80 12.30
N LYS A 143 -6.77 -20.25 11.08
CA LYS A 143 -6.21 -20.91 9.88
C LYS A 143 -5.74 -19.86 8.87
N ASN A 144 -4.94 -20.27 7.90
CA ASN A 144 -4.62 -19.43 6.75
C ASN A 144 -5.90 -19.11 5.97
N CYS A 145 -5.99 -17.90 5.49
CA CYS A 145 -7.16 -17.42 4.78
C CYS A 145 -6.78 -16.41 3.69
N ALA A 146 -7.61 -16.32 2.67
CA ALA A 146 -7.50 -15.31 1.63
C ALA A 146 -8.40 -14.11 1.96
N GLY A 147 -7.99 -12.91 1.54
CA GLY A 147 -8.77 -11.69 1.73
C GLY A 147 -8.19 -10.53 0.94
N VAL A 148 -9.01 -9.53 0.70
CA VAL A 148 -8.58 -8.25 0.12
C VAL A 148 -8.52 -7.23 1.25
N PHE A 149 -7.33 -6.75 1.56
CA PHE A 149 -7.09 -5.81 2.65
C PHE A 149 -6.59 -4.48 2.09
N TYR A 150 -7.17 -3.38 2.56
CA TYR A 150 -6.73 -2.06 2.18
C TYR A 150 -6.64 -1.14 3.42
N PRO A 151 -5.50 -0.49 3.67
CA PRO A 151 -5.35 0.42 4.79
C PRO A 151 -6.10 1.72 4.51
N VAL A 152 -6.86 2.20 5.50
CA VAL A 152 -7.68 3.41 5.33
C VAL A 152 -7.32 4.54 6.29
N GLY A 153 -6.54 4.28 7.34
CA GLY A 153 -6.08 5.29 8.28
C GLY A 153 -5.71 4.72 9.63
N PHE A 154 -5.70 5.57 10.64
CA PHE A 154 -5.51 5.18 12.04
C PHE A 154 -6.78 5.49 12.85
N SER A 155 -6.96 4.77 13.95
CA SER A 155 -7.89 5.15 15.01
C SER A 155 -7.27 6.23 15.90
N SER A 156 -8.07 6.88 16.75
CA SER A 156 -7.59 7.85 17.74
C SER A 156 -6.60 7.23 18.75
N SER A 157 -6.66 5.91 18.98
CA SER A 157 -5.69 5.18 19.78
C SER A 157 -4.42 4.76 19.01
N GLY A 158 -4.31 5.13 17.73
CA GLY A 158 -3.15 4.84 16.88
C GLY A 158 -3.09 3.41 16.33
N GLN A 159 -4.16 2.62 16.44
CA GLN A 159 -4.26 1.33 15.76
C GLN A 159 -4.58 1.54 14.28
N VAL A 160 -4.12 0.65 13.41
CA VAL A 160 -4.40 0.74 11.98
C VAL A 160 -5.85 0.36 11.70
N VAL A 161 -6.53 1.16 10.91
CA VAL A 161 -7.87 0.87 10.37
C VAL A 161 -7.72 0.33 8.95
N LEU A 162 -8.30 -0.84 8.72
CA LEU A 162 -8.33 -1.50 7.42
C LEU A 162 -9.78 -1.61 6.93
N THR A 163 -9.98 -1.63 5.62
CA THR A 163 -11.10 -2.35 5.05
C THR A 163 -10.64 -3.76 4.72
N ALA A 164 -11.45 -4.76 5.07
CA ALA A 164 -11.25 -6.12 4.64
C ALA A 164 -12.50 -6.61 3.90
N GLY A 165 -12.29 -7.35 2.83
CA GLY A 165 -13.35 -7.92 2.02
C GLY A 165 -13.05 -9.36 1.62
N PRO A 166 -14.09 -10.06 1.09
CA PRO A 166 -13.91 -11.42 0.59
C PRO A 166 -12.96 -11.42 -0.62
N PHE A 167 -12.23 -12.51 -0.77
CA PHE A 167 -11.49 -12.80 -1.97
C PHE A 167 -12.38 -13.60 -2.92
N PHE A 168 -12.37 -13.22 -4.21
CA PHE A 168 -13.09 -13.89 -5.29
C PHE A 168 -12.07 -14.40 -6.29
N GLU A 169 -12.29 -15.58 -6.85
CA GLU A 169 -11.62 -15.99 -8.08
C GLU A 169 -12.23 -15.27 -9.28
N GLU A 170 -11.43 -15.10 -10.33
CA GLU A 170 -11.88 -14.41 -11.55
C GLU A 170 -13.11 -15.10 -12.15
N GLY A 171 -14.16 -14.30 -12.40
CA GLY A 171 -15.42 -14.79 -12.96
C GLY A 171 -16.37 -15.48 -11.98
N GLU A 172 -16.03 -15.53 -10.69
CA GLU A 172 -16.88 -16.13 -9.67
C GLU A 172 -17.67 -15.09 -8.87
N ASP A 173 -18.97 -15.38 -8.66
CA ASP A 173 -19.87 -14.54 -7.86
C ASP A 173 -19.80 -14.83 -6.35
N LYS A 174 -19.09 -15.90 -5.96
CA LYS A 174 -18.99 -16.34 -4.58
C LYS A 174 -17.56 -16.21 -4.08
N PRO A 175 -17.38 -15.74 -2.82
CA PRO A 175 -16.05 -15.74 -2.20
C PRO A 175 -15.48 -17.16 -2.16
N VAL A 176 -14.16 -17.27 -2.36
CA VAL A 176 -13.45 -18.56 -2.17
C VAL A 176 -13.71 -19.10 -0.77
N GLU A 177 -13.67 -20.43 -0.62
CA GLU A 177 -13.99 -21.13 0.64
C GLU A 177 -13.09 -20.64 1.78
N ASP A 178 -11.81 -20.39 1.50
CA ASP A 178 -10.82 -19.90 2.46
C ASP A 178 -10.82 -18.39 2.68
N SER A 179 -11.84 -17.67 2.21
CA SER A 179 -11.93 -16.23 2.43
C SER A 179 -12.00 -15.88 3.92
N CYS A 180 -11.14 -14.95 4.38
CA CYS A 180 -11.05 -14.49 5.77
C CYS A 180 -12.32 -13.84 6.25
N VAL A 181 -12.98 -13.10 5.38
CA VAL A 181 -14.21 -12.36 5.68
C VAL A 181 -15.23 -12.61 4.60
N ARG A 182 -16.51 -12.68 4.99
CA ARG A 182 -17.63 -12.95 4.07
C ARG A 182 -18.27 -11.68 3.52
N LYS A 183 -18.05 -10.54 4.20
CA LYS A 183 -18.58 -9.23 3.81
C LYS A 183 -17.51 -8.18 4.00
N LYS A 184 -17.48 -7.19 3.11
CA LYS A 184 -16.62 -6.03 3.26
C LYS A 184 -16.98 -5.27 4.56
N GLY A 185 -15.97 -4.87 5.32
CA GLY A 185 -16.15 -4.13 6.56
C GLY A 185 -14.86 -3.46 7.02
N PHE A 186 -14.97 -2.67 8.10
CA PHE A 186 -13.85 -2.04 8.77
C PHE A 186 -13.31 -2.91 9.89
N TRP A 187 -11.99 -2.89 10.05
CA TRP A 187 -11.26 -3.67 11.04
C TRP A 187 -10.17 -2.82 11.67
N LEU A 188 -9.96 -3.01 12.98
CA LEU A 188 -8.77 -2.54 13.66
C LEU A 188 -7.70 -3.62 13.62
N LEU A 189 -6.47 -3.20 13.33
CA LEU A 189 -5.28 -4.03 13.42
C LEU A 189 -4.39 -3.51 14.55
N ASP A 190 -4.15 -4.34 15.55
CA ASP A 190 -3.09 -4.15 16.53
C ASP A 190 -1.77 -4.60 15.89
N THR A 191 -0.78 -3.73 15.88
CA THR A 191 0.51 -3.97 15.21
C THR A 191 1.58 -4.50 16.17
N VAL A 192 1.36 -4.40 17.48
CA VAL A 192 2.26 -4.90 18.52
C VAL A 192 2.01 -6.39 18.75
N LEU A 193 0.75 -6.74 18.95
CA LEU A 193 0.30 -8.13 19.02
C LEU A 193 -0.60 -8.36 17.80
N PRO A 194 -0.06 -8.85 16.65
CA PRO A 194 -0.83 -8.95 15.42
C PRO A 194 -2.19 -9.62 15.67
N ALA A 195 -3.22 -8.79 15.81
CA ALA A 195 -4.60 -9.18 16.10
C ALA A 195 -5.56 -8.22 15.41
N VAL A 196 -6.73 -8.71 15.03
CA VAL A 196 -7.76 -7.90 14.39
C VAL A 196 -9.06 -7.96 15.18
N SER A 197 -9.82 -6.86 15.13
CA SER A 197 -11.18 -6.78 15.63
C SER A 197 -12.06 -6.01 14.67
N GLN A 198 -13.29 -6.48 14.48
CA GLN A 198 -14.23 -5.84 13.57
C GLN A 198 -14.79 -4.55 14.17
N LEU A 199 -14.88 -3.51 13.33
CA LEU A 199 -15.51 -2.23 13.67
C LEU A 199 -16.96 -2.18 13.17
N PRO A 200 -17.79 -1.29 13.74
CA PRO A 200 -19.11 -1.02 13.21
C PRO A 200 -19.06 -0.52 11.76
N GLU A 201 -20.06 -0.86 10.95
CA GLU A 201 -20.17 -0.39 9.55
C GLU A 201 -20.22 1.15 9.45
N THR A 202 -20.68 1.82 10.50
CA THR A 202 -20.77 3.28 10.60
C THR A 202 -19.48 3.95 11.08
N TYR A 203 -18.38 3.21 11.20
CA TYR A 203 -17.11 3.76 11.66
C TYR A 203 -16.60 4.86 10.73
N ILE A 204 -16.23 6.01 11.32
CA ILE A 204 -15.67 7.14 10.58
C ILE A 204 -14.17 7.16 10.81
N VAL A 205 -13.41 7.12 9.72
CA VAL A 205 -11.94 7.22 9.76
C VAL A 205 -11.54 8.69 9.79
N GLU A 206 -10.86 9.09 10.85
CA GLU A 206 -10.27 10.42 10.95
C GLU A 206 -8.96 10.48 10.14
N ARG A 207 -8.60 11.69 9.69
CA ARG A 207 -7.32 11.95 8.99
C ARG A 207 -6.47 12.85 9.88
N TYR A 208 -5.24 12.43 10.12
CA TYR A 208 -4.31 13.14 11.00
C TYR A 208 -3.23 13.89 10.22
N ALA A 209 -2.88 13.40 9.06
CA ALA A 209 -1.89 14.03 8.19
C ALA A 209 -2.41 15.27 7.48
N LYS A 210 -1.50 16.20 7.17
CA LYS A 210 -1.77 17.36 6.30
C LYS A 210 -1.11 17.14 4.94
N VAL A 211 -1.78 17.60 3.88
CA VAL A 211 -1.24 17.55 2.51
C VAL A 211 -0.68 18.93 2.16
N LEU A 212 0.59 18.96 1.71
CA LEU A 212 1.19 20.14 1.09
C LEU A 212 1.17 19.92 -0.44
N HIS A 213 0.62 20.90 -1.14
CA HIS A 213 0.54 20.94 -2.61
C HIS A 213 1.71 21.71 -3.21
#